data_dcdd51be5e517ecb70bfe7c265e6c283
#
_entry.id   dcdd51be5e517ecb70bfe7c265e6c283
#
_cell.length_a   1.000
_cell.length_b   1.000
_cell.length_c   1.000
_cell.angle_alpha   90.00
_cell.angle_beta   90.00
_cell.angle_gamma   90.00
#
_symmetry.space_group_name_H-M   'P 1'
#
loop_
_entity.id
_entity.type
_entity.pdbx_description
1 polymer ?
#
loop_
_entity_poly.entity_id
_entity_poly.type
_entity_poly.pdbx_seq_one_letter_code
_entity_poly.pdbx_strand_id
1 'polypeptide(L)'
;MNQNEMLLLKLGEVVLKGLNRRSFEDKLVSNVRRRMKPCGSFQIYIRQSTIYVEPQTETCDMEAAYKAARQIFGVVTVARAVPCDKTMDAIVETAKAYLADEFARARTFKVESRRADKQFPMNSIQISQYVGGELGEFFQVKADMHHPDLTVYVEIREKHAYVHAPSVPGAGGLPIGMGGRAVSLLSGGLDSPVSSYMIARRGVELEMVHFVSPPYTSQLAQDKVLELARLLTVYCGRMIVHIIPFTEIQEEIRRQCPEEYFTLIMRRCMMRLAEAVARKSHASALVTGESLGQVASQTIKALGVTEDVTKLPVLRPLIGTDKVEIIRMAREIGTYETSILPYEDCCTVFTPRHPATRPVLEDVVKAESVLDIDGLVAKALEGETWVRVKP
;
A
#
# COMPACT_ATOMS: atom_id res chain seq x y z
N MET A 1 -13.56 14.54 23.60
CA MET A 1 -12.91 13.26 23.31
C MET A 1 -12.81 12.49 24.61
N ASN A 2 -13.21 11.21 24.61
CA ASN A 2 -13.11 10.39 25.82
C ASN A 2 -11.64 10.18 26.16
N GLN A 3 -11.23 10.52 27.40
CA GLN A 3 -9.84 10.49 27.87
C GLN A 3 -9.14 9.11 27.82
N ASN A 4 -9.87 8.03 27.52
CA ASN A 4 -9.35 6.66 27.51
C ASN A 4 -9.51 5.94 26.15
N GLU A 5 -9.77 6.67 25.06
CA GLU A 5 -9.94 6.03 23.75
C GLU A 5 -8.61 5.47 23.24
N MET A 6 -8.64 4.29 22.63
CA MET A 6 -7.50 3.60 22.05
C MET A 6 -7.85 2.96 20.71
N LEU A 7 -6.84 2.46 19.96
CA LEU A 7 -7.10 1.74 18.73
C LEU A 7 -6.86 0.24 18.90
N LEU A 8 -7.76 -0.55 18.35
CA LEU A 8 -7.65 -2.00 18.20
C LEU A 8 -7.41 -2.34 16.73
N LEU A 9 -6.23 -2.87 16.40
CA LEU A 9 -5.84 -3.23 15.05
C LEU A 9 -5.91 -4.76 14.92
N LYS A 10 -6.82 -5.27 14.09
CA LYS A 10 -6.92 -6.72 13.84
C LYS A 10 -5.98 -7.14 12.71
N LEU A 11 -5.31 -8.27 12.93
CA LEU A 11 -4.40 -8.84 11.95
C LEU A 11 -5.15 -9.69 10.92
N GLY A 12 -4.63 -9.69 9.68
CA GLY A 12 -5.14 -10.51 8.58
C GLY A 12 -4.29 -11.77 8.34
N GLU A 13 -3.72 -11.91 7.15
CA GLU A 13 -2.93 -13.07 6.72
C GLU A 13 -1.75 -13.41 7.65
N VAL A 14 -1.30 -12.47 8.46
CA VAL A 14 -0.21 -12.67 9.42
C VAL A 14 -0.50 -13.84 10.35
N VAL A 15 -1.76 -14.05 10.75
CA VAL A 15 -2.15 -15.15 11.65
C VAL A 15 -2.00 -16.54 11.01
N LEU A 16 -1.91 -16.62 9.67
CA LEU A 16 -1.79 -17.87 8.92
C LEU A 16 -0.33 -18.29 8.66
N LYS A 17 0.66 -17.55 9.19
CA LYS A 17 2.09 -17.76 8.87
C LYS A 17 2.77 -18.91 9.63
N GLY A 18 2.01 -19.73 10.34
CA GLY A 18 2.53 -20.92 11.03
C GLY A 18 3.72 -20.58 11.94
N LEU A 19 4.84 -21.29 11.79
CA LEU A 19 6.05 -21.10 12.60
C LEU A 19 6.69 -19.71 12.48
N ASN A 20 6.49 -19.03 11.34
CA ASN A 20 7.04 -17.70 11.10
C ASN A 20 6.15 -16.56 11.67
N ARG A 21 4.98 -16.88 12.22
CA ARG A 21 4.00 -15.91 12.68
C ARG A 21 4.60 -14.84 13.60
N ARG A 22 5.41 -15.24 14.58
CA ARG A 22 6.04 -14.31 15.53
C ARG A 22 6.88 -13.25 14.83
N SER A 23 7.72 -13.64 13.85
CA SER A 23 8.54 -12.70 13.08
C SER A 23 7.68 -11.67 12.31
N PHE A 24 6.55 -12.11 11.73
CA PHE A 24 5.61 -11.21 11.05
C PHE A 24 4.90 -10.27 12.02
N GLU A 25 4.49 -10.76 13.19
CA GLU A 25 3.87 -9.95 14.25
C GLU A 25 4.85 -8.90 14.78
N ASP A 26 6.10 -9.26 15.07
CA ASP A 26 7.14 -8.34 15.55
C ASP A 26 7.44 -7.26 14.51
N LYS A 27 7.55 -7.63 13.23
CA LYS A 27 7.73 -6.66 12.13
C LYS A 27 6.52 -5.73 12.01
N LEU A 28 5.31 -6.25 12.12
CA LEU A 28 4.09 -5.43 12.07
C LEU A 28 4.03 -4.45 13.23
N VAL A 29 4.30 -4.90 14.46
CA VAL A 29 4.36 -4.02 15.64
C VAL A 29 5.41 -2.92 15.45
N SER A 30 6.59 -3.26 14.90
CA SER A 30 7.64 -2.28 14.57
C SER A 30 7.15 -1.25 13.55
N ASN A 31 6.44 -1.69 12.49
CA ASN A 31 5.85 -0.80 11.49
C ASN A 31 4.77 0.12 12.10
N VAL A 32 3.91 -0.42 12.98
CA VAL A 32 2.90 0.36 13.70
C VAL A 32 3.58 1.42 14.57
N ARG A 33 4.59 1.05 15.39
CA ARG A 33 5.33 2.01 16.23
C ARG A 33 5.92 3.16 15.43
N ARG A 34 6.54 2.84 14.29
CA ARG A 34 7.12 3.85 13.39
C ARG A 34 6.07 4.82 12.85
N ARG A 35 4.88 4.30 12.48
CA ARG A 35 3.79 5.09 11.92
C ARG A 35 3.05 5.93 12.97
N MET A 36 2.98 5.46 14.21
CA MET A 36 2.35 6.19 15.31
C MET A 36 3.23 7.30 15.89
N LYS A 37 4.56 7.21 15.72
CA LYS A 37 5.51 8.17 16.30
C LYS A 37 5.20 9.65 16.03
N PRO A 38 4.79 10.07 14.81
CA PRO A 38 4.41 11.46 14.55
C PRO A 38 3.10 11.89 15.23
N CYS A 39 2.25 10.94 15.63
CA CYS A 39 0.94 11.20 16.22
C CYS A 39 0.99 11.34 17.75
N GLY A 40 2.13 11.04 18.38
CA GLY A 40 2.29 11.13 19.84
C GLY A 40 2.97 9.93 20.47
N SER A 41 2.90 9.86 21.80
CA SER A 41 3.45 8.76 22.60
C SER A 41 2.39 7.70 22.84
N PHE A 42 2.58 6.50 22.29
CA PHE A 42 1.66 5.38 22.44
C PHE A 42 2.35 4.16 23.02
N GLN A 43 1.69 3.46 23.93
CA GLN A 43 2.04 2.09 24.27
C GLN A 43 1.46 1.15 23.21
N ILE A 44 2.33 0.36 22.55
CA ILE A 44 1.93 -0.51 21.45
C ILE A 44 2.39 -1.93 21.74
N TYR A 45 1.43 -2.85 21.85
CA TYR A 45 1.67 -4.26 22.11
C TYR A 45 0.68 -5.13 21.34
N ILE A 46 0.98 -6.42 21.21
CA ILE A 46 0.13 -7.40 20.56
C ILE A 46 -0.34 -8.46 21.54
N ARG A 47 -1.62 -8.81 21.49
CA ARG A 47 -2.22 -9.95 22.20
C ARG A 47 -3.34 -10.55 21.38
N GLN A 48 -3.40 -11.88 21.33
CA GLN A 48 -4.48 -12.62 20.68
C GLN A 48 -4.83 -12.07 19.28
N SER A 49 -3.81 -11.88 18.41
CA SER A 49 -3.96 -11.36 17.04
C SER A 49 -4.57 -9.96 16.94
N THR A 50 -4.45 -9.18 18.00
CA THR A 50 -4.87 -7.77 18.03
C THR A 50 -3.70 -6.93 18.50
N ILE A 51 -3.37 -5.87 17.78
CA ILE A 51 -2.44 -4.83 18.23
C ILE A 51 -3.26 -3.76 18.92
N TYR A 52 -2.83 -3.41 20.12
CA TYR A 52 -3.38 -2.37 20.97
C TYR A 52 -2.50 -1.14 20.84
N VAL A 53 -3.11 0.03 20.57
CA VAL A 53 -2.43 1.33 20.48
C VAL A 53 -3.05 2.24 21.52
N GLU A 54 -2.43 2.33 22.68
CA GLU A 54 -2.90 3.08 23.85
C GLU A 54 -2.18 4.43 23.95
N PRO A 55 -2.89 5.57 23.95
CA PRO A 55 -2.25 6.86 24.17
C PRO A 55 -1.69 6.95 25.59
N GLN A 56 -0.48 7.48 25.70
CA GLN A 56 0.19 7.66 27.00
C GLN A 56 0.04 9.08 27.55
N THR A 57 -0.38 10.01 26.70
CA THR A 57 -0.58 11.41 27.04
C THR A 57 -1.83 11.96 26.35
N GLU A 58 -2.43 12.98 26.92
CA GLU A 58 -3.59 13.68 26.33
C GLU A 58 -3.24 14.44 25.04
N THR A 59 -1.95 14.64 24.76
CA THR A 59 -1.45 15.34 23.58
C THR A 59 -1.38 14.45 22.34
N CYS A 60 -1.73 13.14 22.43
CA CYS A 60 -1.75 12.25 21.30
C CYS A 60 -2.85 12.63 20.30
N ASP A 61 -2.50 12.75 19.03
CA ASP A 61 -3.46 12.97 17.94
C ASP A 61 -4.08 11.61 17.53
N MET A 62 -5.20 11.28 18.17
CA MET A 62 -5.93 10.03 17.92
C MET A 62 -6.52 9.96 16.51
N GLU A 63 -6.89 11.10 15.91
CA GLU A 63 -7.44 11.13 14.55
C GLU A 63 -6.35 10.84 13.51
N ALA A 64 -5.18 11.48 13.64
CA ALA A 64 -4.02 11.17 12.81
C ALA A 64 -3.56 9.72 13.00
N ALA A 65 -3.54 9.20 14.23
CA ALA A 65 -3.20 7.81 14.54
C ALA A 65 -4.18 6.83 13.89
N TYR A 66 -5.49 7.12 13.95
CA TYR A 66 -6.53 6.31 13.31
C TYR A 66 -6.38 6.27 11.79
N LYS A 67 -6.16 7.41 11.14
CA LYS A 67 -5.88 7.48 9.69
C LYS A 67 -4.62 6.70 9.33
N ALA A 68 -3.53 6.89 10.09
CA ALA A 68 -2.28 6.19 9.87
C ALA A 68 -2.42 4.66 10.04
N ALA A 69 -3.18 4.20 11.04
CA ALA A 69 -3.42 2.78 11.30
C ALA A 69 -4.09 2.07 10.11
N ARG A 70 -5.03 2.74 9.44
CA ARG A 70 -5.74 2.20 8.27
C ARG A 70 -4.85 2.01 7.05
N GLN A 71 -3.69 2.66 7.00
CA GLN A 71 -2.74 2.63 5.90
C GLN A 71 -1.56 1.68 6.15
N ILE A 72 -1.58 0.91 7.23
CA ILE A 72 -0.50 -0.03 7.56
C ILE A 72 -0.80 -1.40 6.97
N PHE A 73 0.08 -1.88 6.10
CA PHE A 73 -0.03 -3.24 5.58
C PHE A 73 0.14 -4.28 6.70
N GLY A 74 -0.74 -5.28 6.70
CA GLY A 74 -0.89 -6.29 7.75
C GLY A 74 -2.08 -6.04 8.68
N VAL A 75 -2.63 -4.82 8.71
CA VAL A 75 -3.83 -4.45 9.47
C VAL A 75 -5.06 -4.59 8.58
N VAL A 76 -6.02 -5.43 8.97
CA VAL A 76 -7.25 -5.69 8.19
C VAL A 76 -8.39 -4.80 8.63
N THR A 77 -8.55 -4.58 9.94
CA THR A 77 -9.56 -3.66 10.48
C THR A 77 -8.99 -2.84 11.63
N VAL A 78 -9.52 -1.63 11.77
CA VAL A 78 -9.19 -0.69 12.84
C VAL A 78 -10.48 -0.30 13.55
N ALA A 79 -10.51 -0.47 14.87
CA ALA A 79 -11.59 0.02 15.71
C ALA A 79 -11.06 1.07 16.70
N ARG A 80 -11.84 2.10 16.97
CA ARG A 80 -11.69 3.00 18.10
C ARG A 80 -12.47 2.39 19.25
N ALA A 81 -11.84 2.19 20.40
CA ALA A 81 -12.44 1.48 21.52
C ALA A 81 -12.12 2.15 22.84
N VAL A 82 -12.99 1.97 23.82
CA VAL A 82 -12.76 2.40 25.20
C VAL A 82 -12.63 1.16 26.09
N PRO A 83 -11.51 1.02 26.84
CA PRO A 83 -11.35 -0.03 27.83
C PRO A 83 -12.19 0.29 29.07
N CYS A 84 -12.74 -0.77 29.71
CA CYS A 84 -13.42 -0.68 31.01
C CYS A 84 -13.18 -1.93 31.84
N ASP A 85 -13.57 -1.88 33.10
CA ASP A 85 -13.50 -3.03 34.00
C ASP A 85 -14.41 -4.16 33.51
N LYS A 86 -14.04 -5.40 33.80
CA LYS A 86 -14.79 -6.60 33.42
C LYS A 86 -15.99 -6.85 34.35
N THR A 87 -16.85 -5.85 34.45
CA THR A 87 -18.15 -5.96 35.14
C THR A 87 -19.25 -5.51 34.18
N MET A 88 -20.45 -6.07 34.32
CA MET A 88 -21.55 -5.73 33.41
C MET A 88 -21.92 -4.26 33.53
N ASP A 89 -21.92 -3.71 34.77
CA ASP A 89 -22.25 -2.30 35.04
C ASP A 89 -21.22 -1.36 34.37
N ALA A 90 -19.91 -1.65 34.48
CA ALA A 90 -18.88 -0.84 33.85
C ALA A 90 -18.97 -0.89 32.31
N ILE A 91 -19.30 -2.05 31.75
CA ILE A 91 -19.49 -2.20 30.29
C ILE A 91 -20.68 -1.38 29.80
N VAL A 92 -21.80 -1.45 30.50
CA VAL A 92 -23.03 -0.71 30.15
C VAL A 92 -22.81 0.79 30.26
N GLU A 93 -22.25 1.27 31.38
CA GLU A 93 -22.01 2.70 31.59
C GLU A 93 -20.98 3.24 30.58
N THR A 94 -19.94 2.47 30.27
CA THR A 94 -19.00 2.84 29.21
C THR A 94 -19.67 2.93 27.85
N ALA A 95 -20.55 1.96 27.52
CA ALA A 95 -21.28 1.97 26.26
C ALA A 95 -22.23 3.16 26.15
N LYS A 96 -22.99 3.47 27.24
CA LYS A 96 -23.87 4.65 27.30
C LYS A 96 -23.10 5.95 27.08
N ALA A 97 -21.96 6.11 27.75
CA ALA A 97 -21.17 7.33 27.66
C ALA A 97 -20.43 7.49 26.31
N TYR A 98 -19.87 6.39 25.81
CA TYR A 98 -19.01 6.43 24.62
C TYR A 98 -19.78 6.47 23.30
N LEU A 99 -20.93 5.77 23.22
CA LEU A 99 -21.70 5.61 21.97
C LEU A 99 -22.92 6.52 21.89
N ALA A 100 -23.03 7.53 22.74
CA ALA A 100 -24.19 8.43 22.78
C ALA A 100 -24.44 9.13 21.42
N ASP A 101 -23.39 9.59 20.76
CA ASP A 101 -23.49 10.27 19.46
C ASP A 101 -23.92 9.30 18.34
N GLU A 102 -23.47 8.05 18.37
CA GLU A 102 -23.88 7.00 17.45
C GLU A 102 -25.35 6.62 17.64
N PHE A 103 -25.78 6.46 18.90
CA PHE A 103 -27.19 6.18 19.22
C PHE A 103 -28.10 7.34 18.82
N ALA A 104 -27.68 8.58 18.95
CA ALA A 104 -28.47 9.74 18.51
C ALA A 104 -28.79 9.75 17.00
N ARG A 105 -28.00 9.00 16.20
CA ARG A 105 -28.18 8.89 14.74
C ARG A 105 -28.82 7.56 14.31
N ALA A 106 -28.84 6.56 15.18
CA ALA A 106 -29.34 5.22 14.88
C ALA A 106 -30.84 5.10 15.22
N ARG A 107 -31.59 4.45 14.34
CA ARG A 107 -33.00 4.08 14.60
C ARG A 107 -33.12 2.67 15.12
N THR A 108 -32.15 1.83 14.79
CA THR A 108 -32.08 0.43 15.22
C THR A 108 -30.65 0.07 15.60
N PHE A 109 -30.48 -0.90 16.48
CA PHE A 109 -29.14 -1.37 16.87
C PHE A 109 -29.13 -2.85 17.20
N LYS A 110 -27.93 -3.41 17.29
CA LYS A 110 -27.66 -4.71 17.92
C LYS A 110 -26.39 -4.67 18.75
N VAL A 111 -26.23 -5.62 19.65
CA VAL A 111 -24.96 -5.84 20.39
C VAL A 111 -24.35 -7.17 19.97
N GLU A 112 -23.08 -7.13 19.60
CA GLU A 112 -22.26 -8.30 19.34
C GLU A 112 -21.14 -8.41 20.37
N SER A 113 -21.12 -9.52 21.13
CA SER A 113 -20.11 -9.73 22.16
C SER A 113 -19.15 -10.86 21.80
N ARG A 114 -17.87 -10.66 22.11
CA ARG A 114 -16.83 -11.69 21.99
C ARG A 114 -16.17 -11.90 23.35
N ARG A 115 -16.17 -13.14 23.83
CA ARG A 115 -15.56 -13.50 25.10
C ARG A 115 -14.30 -14.36 24.86
N ALA A 116 -13.12 -13.76 24.95
CA ALA A 116 -11.86 -14.50 24.94
C ALA A 116 -11.48 -15.03 26.32
N ASP A 117 -11.84 -14.32 27.39
CA ASP A 117 -11.66 -14.78 28.76
C ASP A 117 -12.82 -15.73 29.18
N LYS A 118 -12.52 -17.02 29.26
CA LYS A 118 -13.47 -18.07 29.63
C LYS A 118 -13.87 -18.04 31.10
N GLN A 119 -13.14 -17.32 31.96
CA GLN A 119 -13.46 -17.18 33.39
C GLN A 119 -14.56 -16.15 33.66
N PHE A 120 -14.85 -15.28 32.67
CA PHE A 120 -15.95 -14.32 32.80
C PHE A 120 -17.30 -15.06 32.96
N PRO A 121 -18.19 -14.68 33.93
CA PRO A 121 -19.34 -15.49 34.32
C PRO A 121 -20.37 -15.70 33.21
N MET A 122 -20.54 -14.74 32.30
CA MET A 122 -21.52 -14.78 31.21
C MET A 122 -20.91 -15.20 29.90
N ASN A 123 -21.65 -15.95 29.09
CA ASN A 123 -21.24 -16.22 27.72
C ASN A 123 -21.54 -15.03 26.77
N SER A 124 -21.03 -15.07 25.53
CA SER A 124 -21.20 -13.96 24.59
C SER A 124 -22.66 -13.61 24.30
N ILE A 125 -23.53 -14.60 24.20
CA ILE A 125 -24.97 -14.38 23.97
C ILE A 125 -25.63 -13.65 25.16
N GLN A 126 -25.34 -14.11 26.39
CA GLN A 126 -25.84 -13.49 27.59
C GLN A 126 -25.37 -12.03 27.76
N ILE A 127 -24.08 -11.77 27.44
CA ILE A 127 -23.49 -10.41 27.45
C ILE A 127 -24.25 -9.53 26.43
N SER A 128 -24.43 -10.01 25.19
CA SER A 128 -25.16 -9.26 24.17
C SER A 128 -26.58 -8.96 24.54
N GLN A 129 -27.28 -9.92 25.14
CA GLN A 129 -28.69 -9.74 25.59
C GLN A 129 -28.78 -8.73 26.73
N TYR A 130 -27.91 -8.84 27.74
CA TYR A 130 -27.92 -7.94 28.88
C TYR A 130 -27.60 -6.49 28.46
N VAL A 131 -26.47 -6.30 27.77
CA VAL A 131 -26.06 -4.97 27.29
C VAL A 131 -27.09 -4.39 26.30
N GLY A 132 -27.67 -5.25 25.43
CA GLY A 132 -28.69 -4.84 24.49
C GLY A 132 -29.98 -4.37 25.18
N GLY A 133 -30.41 -5.04 26.24
CA GLY A 133 -31.57 -4.63 27.06
C GLY A 133 -31.34 -3.25 27.70
N GLU A 134 -30.21 -3.09 28.41
CA GLU A 134 -29.87 -1.86 29.11
C GLU A 134 -29.71 -0.65 28.15
N LEU A 135 -29.06 -0.83 27.00
CA LEU A 135 -28.87 0.24 26.00
C LEU A 135 -30.18 0.58 25.29
N GLY A 136 -31.02 -0.44 24.97
CA GLY A 136 -32.30 -0.24 24.34
C GLY A 136 -33.29 0.55 25.25
N GLU A 137 -33.29 0.26 26.55
CA GLU A 137 -34.08 0.98 27.54
C GLU A 137 -33.55 2.42 27.74
N PHE A 138 -32.21 2.58 27.85
CA PHE A 138 -31.61 3.90 28.08
C PHE A 138 -31.78 4.87 26.90
N PHE A 139 -31.50 4.41 25.70
CA PHE A 139 -31.53 5.26 24.49
C PHE A 139 -32.90 5.28 23.80
N GLN A 140 -33.84 4.44 24.20
CA GLN A 140 -35.15 4.26 23.56
C GLN A 140 -35.07 3.89 22.09
N VAL A 141 -34.05 3.10 21.72
CA VAL A 141 -33.78 2.62 20.36
C VAL A 141 -34.10 1.13 20.26
N LYS A 142 -34.76 0.72 19.16
CA LYS A 142 -35.19 -0.67 18.96
C LYS A 142 -34.04 -1.57 18.55
N ALA A 143 -34.01 -2.79 19.10
CA ALA A 143 -33.07 -3.83 18.62
C ALA A 143 -33.53 -4.39 17.27
N ASP A 144 -32.58 -4.49 16.31
CA ASP A 144 -32.74 -5.19 15.04
C ASP A 144 -31.53 -6.11 14.81
N MET A 145 -31.78 -7.43 14.84
CA MET A 145 -30.71 -8.42 14.73
C MET A 145 -30.23 -8.64 13.29
N HIS A 146 -31.02 -8.23 12.29
CA HIS A 146 -30.75 -8.49 10.88
C HIS A 146 -30.24 -7.27 10.13
N HIS A 147 -30.83 -6.10 10.35
CA HIS A 147 -30.52 -4.86 9.65
C HIS A 147 -30.34 -3.66 10.61
N PRO A 148 -29.40 -3.73 11.57
CA PRO A 148 -29.18 -2.64 12.50
C PRO A 148 -28.48 -1.46 11.84
N ASP A 149 -28.90 -0.23 12.19
CA ASP A 149 -28.16 0.98 11.82
C ASP A 149 -26.83 1.07 12.60
N LEU A 150 -26.81 0.58 13.86
CA LEU A 150 -25.62 0.55 14.72
C LEU A 150 -25.38 -0.87 15.27
N THR A 151 -24.14 -1.35 15.15
CA THR A 151 -23.70 -2.54 15.89
C THR A 151 -22.74 -2.12 16.99
N VAL A 152 -23.11 -2.37 18.24
CA VAL A 152 -22.23 -2.19 19.40
C VAL A 152 -21.42 -3.45 19.62
N TYR A 153 -20.10 -3.32 19.71
CA TYR A 153 -19.20 -4.42 19.98
C TYR A 153 -18.71 -4.39 21.43
N VAL A 154 -18.79 -5.53 22.12
CA VAL A 154 -18.24 -5.75 23.45
C VAL A 154 -17.23 -6.89 23.39
N GLU A 155 -15.96 -6.61 23.62
CA GLU A 155 -14.90 -7.62 23.65
C GLU A 155 -14.40 -7.85 25.08
N ILE A 156 -14.72 -8.99 25.69
CA ILE A 156 -14.15 -9.40 26.97
C ILE A 156 -12.80 -10.06 26.74
N ARG A 157 -11.75 -9.40 27.18
CA ARG A 157 -10.37 -9.86 27.08
C ARG A 157 -9.81 -10.20 28.45
N GLU A 158 -8.54 -10.63 28.51
CA GLU A 158 -7.89 -11.09 29.73
C GLU A 158 -7.89 -10.00 30.84
N LYS A 159 -7.49 -8.77 30.51
CA LYS A 159 -7.34 -7.68 31.49
C LYS A 159 -8.56 -6.77 31.58
N HIS A 160 -9.13 -6.39 30.45
CA HIS A 160 -10.21 -5.41 30.34
C HIS A 160 -11.33 -5.91 29.43
N ALA A 161 -12.50 -5.30 29.56
CA ALA A 161 -13.49 -5.29 28.51
C ALA A 161 -13.26 -4.05 27.62
N TYR A 162 -13.68 -4.15 26.34
CA TYR A 162 -13.58 -3.07 25.37
C TYR A 162 -14.93 -2.87 24.70
N VAL A 163 -15.35 -1.61 24.63
CA VAL A 163 -16.58 -1.20 23.95
C VAL A 163 -16.20 -0.38 22.72
N HIS A 164 -16.79 -0.71 21.56
CA HIS A 164 -16.53 0.03 20.34
C HIS A 164 -17.68 -0.04 19.34
N ALA A 165 -17.76 0.94 18.45
CA ALA A 165 -18.59 0.94 17.24
C ALA A 165 -17.99 0.02 16.16
N PRO A 166 -18.62 -0.13 14.97
CA PRO A 166 -18.06 -0.94 13.89
C PRO A 166 -16.64 -0.54 13.53
N SER A 167 -15.78 -1.55 13.33
CA SER A 167 -14.43 -1.33 12.83
C SER A 167 -14.45 -0.97 11.34
N VAL A 168 -13.49 -0.18 10.91
CA VAL A 168 -13.30 0.15 9.49
C VAL A 168 -12.22 -0.69 8.83
N PRO A 169 -12.27 -0.88 7.50
CA PRO A 169 -11.21 -1.56 6.77
C PRO A 169 -9.85 -0.86 6.89
N GLY A 170 -8.80 -1.66 7.09
CA GLY A 170 -7.40 -1.27 6.94
C GLY A 170 -6.83 -1.70 5.59
N ALA A 171 -5.54 -1.45 5.37
CA ALA A 171 -4.87 -1.75 4.11
C ALA A 171 -4.72 -3.25 3.81
N GLY A 172 -4.83 -4.12 4.82
CA GLY A 172 -4.65 -5.57 4.67
C GLY A 172 -3.23 -5.95 4.25
N GLY A 173 -3.07 -7.11 3.61
CA GLY A 173 -1.78 -7.58 3.11
C GLY A 173 -0.80 -8.05 4.18
N LEU A 174 0.50 -7.88 3.93
CA LEU A 174 1.61 -8.33 4.78
C LEU A 174 2.49 -7.15 5.22
N PRO A 175 3.13 -7.21 6.40
CA PRO A 175 4.01 -6.15 6.87
C PRO A 175 5.18 -5.90 5.92
N ILE A 176 5.44 -4.64 5.57
CA ILE A 176 6.61 -4.23 4.78
C ILE A 176 7.89 -4.74 5.42
N GLY A 177 8.78 -5.29 4.60
CA GLY A 177 10.07 -5.87 4.98
C GLY A 177 10.03 -7.37 5.26
N MET A 178 8.90 -8.04 4.99
CA MET A 178 8.78 -9.50 5.08
C MET A 178 8.82 -10.20 3.72
N GLY A 179 8.65 -9.47 2.62
CA GLY A 179 8.62 -9.98 1.25
C GLY A 179 9.91 -9.76 0.44
N GLY A 180 11.00 -9.36 1.10
CA GLY A 180 12.24 -8.98 0.42
C GLY A 180 12.20 -7.56 -0.11
N ARG A 181 13.09 -7.25 -1.08
CA ARG A 181 13.23 -5.92 -1.70
C ARG A 181 13.12 -6.02 -3.22
N ALA A 182 12.48 -5.03 -3.84
CA ALA A 182 12.39 -4.90 -5.29
C ALA A 182 12.61 -3.45 -5.74
N VAL A 183 13.02 -3.28 -6.99
CA VAL A 183 13.07 -1.98 -7.66
C VAL A 183 11.87 -1.83 -8.57
N SER A 184 11.10 -0.77 -8.39
CA SER A 184 9.93 -0.46 -9.22
C SER A 184 10.22 0.66 -10.19
N LEU A 185 9.90 0.44 -11.47
CA LEU A 185 9.99 1.45 -12.51
C LEU A 185 8.78 2.39 -12.35
N LEU A 186 9.03 3.59 -11.82
CA LEU A 186 7.99 4.58 -11.52
C LEU A 186 7.92 5.65 -12.61
N SER A 187 6.76 5.79 -13.21
CA SER A 187 6.41 6.80 -14.21
C SER A 187 5.36 7.77 -13.65
N GLY A 188 5.07 8.85 -14.38
CA GLY A 188 4.00 9.79 -14.04
C GLY A 188 2.58 9.29 -14.40
N GLY A 189 2.45 8.07 -14.96
CA GLY A 189 1.17 7.47 -15.33
C GLY A 189 0.43 6.84 -14.15
N LEU A 190 -0.77 6.32 -14.43
CA LEU A 190 -1.65 5.67 -13.45
C LEU A 190 -1.13 4.31 -12.98
N ASP A 191 -0.48 3.56 -13.85
CA ASP A 191 -0.25 2.12 -13.68
C ASP A 191 0.91 1.83 -12.70
N SER A 192 2.03 2.55 -12.83
CA SER A 192 3.22 2.28 -12.03
C SER A 192 3.06 2.56 -10.53
N PRO A 193 2.33 3.60 -10.06
CA PRO A 193 2.04 3.75 -8.63
C PRO A 193 1.15 2.63 -8.09
N VAL A 194 0.14 2.20 -8.86
CA VAL A 194 -0.76 1.11 -8.45
C VAL A 194 -0.01 -0.22 -8.38
N SER A 195 0.84 -0.53 -9.37
CA SER A 195 1.67 -1.75 -9.35
C SER A 195 2.62 -1.76 -8.15
N SER A 196 3.25 -0.63 -7.84
CA SER A 196 4.12 -0.46 -6.69
C SER A 196 3.37 -0.72 -5.38
N TYR A 197 2.19 -0.13 -5.21
CA TYR A 197 1.32 -0.36 -4.07
C TYR A 197 0.96 -1.85 -3.90
N MET A 198 0.56 -2.51 -4.99
CA MET A 198 0.16 -3.92 -4.95
C MET A 198 1.29 -4.84 -4.50
N ILE A 199 2.51 -4.61 -4.96
CA ILE A 199 3.69 -5.40 -4.55
C ILE A 199 4.09 -5.06 -3.11
N ALA A 200 4.09 -3.78 -2.74
CA ALA A 200 4.36 -3.36 -1.36
C ALA A 200 3.36 -3.99 -0.38
N ARG A 201 2.09 -4.12 -0.76
CA ARG A 201 1.04 -4.80 0.03
C ARG A 201 1.34 -6.27 0.30
N ARG A 202 2.24 -6.90 -0.48
CA ARG A 202 2.74 -8.26 -0.23
C ARG A 202 3.97 -8.30 0.69
N GLY A 203 4.28 -7.17 1.33
CA GLY A 203 5.36 -7.06 2.30
C GLY A 203 6.72 -6.71 1.71
N VAL A 204 6.80 -6.40 0.41
CA VAL A 204 8.04 -6.06 -0.30
C VAL A 204 8.46 -4.62 0.01
N GLU A 205 9.72 -4.42 0.37
CA GLU A 205 10.33 -3.08 0.42
C GLU A 205 10.66 -2.62 -1.00
N LEU A 206 10.31 -1.36 -1.32
CA LEU A 206 10.52 -0.81 -2.65
C LEU A 206 11.54 0.32 -2.66
N GLU A 207 12.42 0.30 -3.67
CA GLU A 207 13.10 1.47 -4.20
C GLU A 207 12.54 1.75 -5.60
N MET A 208 12.57 3.02 -6.02
CA MET A 208 11.98 3.46 -7.27
C MET A 208 13.06 3.89 -8.25
N VAL A 209 12.87 3.58 -9.53
CA VAL A 209 13.68 4.12 -10.63
C VAL A 209 12.76 4.95 -11.51
N HIS A 210 13.19 6.17 -11.80
CA HIS A 210 12.56 7.09 -12.75
C HIS A 210 13.57 7.53 -13.80
N PHE A 211 13.14 7.57 -15.06
CA PHE A 211 13.97 8.00 -16.19
C PHE A 211 13.57 9.41 -16.61
N VAL A 212 14.58 10.27 -16.80
CA VAL A 212 14.38 11.65 -17.24
C VAL A 212 15.13 11.93 -18.55
N SER A 213 14.48 12.69 -19.43
CA SER A 213 15.05 12.99 -20.76
C SER A 213 15.04 14.50 -21.07
N PRO A 214 15.80 15.31 -20.31
CA PRO A 214 15.94 16.72 -20.64
C PRO A 214 16.67 16.88 -21.99
N PRO A 215 16.31 17.87 -22.86
CA PRO A 215 15.27 18.89 -22.65
C PRO A 215 13.85 18.45 -23.02
N TYR A 216 13.65 17.20 -23.43
CA TYR A 216 12.36 16.68 -23.91
C TYR A 216 11.33 16.49 -22.81
N THR A 217 11.76 16.14 -21.59
CA THR A 217 10.89 16.09 -20.41
C THR A 217 11.14 17.30 -19.51
N SER A 218 10.08 17.85 -18.95
CA SER A 218 10.14 19.02 -18.09
C SER A 218 10.48 18.66 -16.64
N GLN A 219 10.96 19.65 -15.85
CA GLN A 219 11.10 19.52 -14.40
C GLN A 219 9.76 19.18 -13.74
N LEU A 220 8.63 19.72 -14.22
CA LEU A 220 7.30 19.43 -13.72
C LEU A 220 6.91 17.95 -13.89
N ALA A 221 7.39 17.27 -14.93
CA ALA A 221 7.20 15.83 -15.09
C ALA A 221 7.94 15.04 -14.01
N GLN A 222 9.18 15.41 -13.70
CA GLN A 222 9.94 14.81 -12.59
C GLN A 222 9.29 15.10 -11.23
N ASP A 223 8.86 16.33 -10.97
CA ASP A 223 8.19 16.73 -9.73
C ASP A 223 6.89 15.94 -9.52
N LYS A 224 6.12 15.70 -10.59
CA LYS A 224 4.94 14.83 -10.60
C LYS A 224 5.27 13.41 -10.11
N VAL A 225 6.36 12.82 -10.61
CA VAL A 225 6.76 11.47 -10.21
C VAL A 225 7.24 11.43 -8.76
N LEU A 226 7.98 12.43 -8.31
CA LEU A 226 8.38 12.55 -6.90
C LEU A 226 7.17 12.71 -5.97
N GLU A 227 6.13 13.45 -6.39
CA GLU A 227 4.88 13.55 -5.64
C GLU A 227 4.13 12.22 -5.60
N LEU A 228 4.06 11.46 -6.71
CA LEU A 228 3.50 10.10 -6.71
C LEU A 228 4.25 9.16 -5.75
N ALA A 229 5.57 9.23 -5.75
CA ALA A 229 6.39 8.50 -4.78
C ALA A 229 6.08 8.93 -3.34
N ARG A 230 5.92 10.23 -3.07
CA ARG A 230 5.58 10.76 -1.75
C ARG A 230 4.21 10.24 -1.28
N LEU A 231 3.20 10.24 -2.16
CA LEU A 231 1.87 9.70 -1.86
C LEU A 231 1.94 8.20 -1.50
N LEU A 232 2.77 7.43 -2.17
CA LEU A 232 2.97 6.01 -1.86
C LEU A 232 3.64 5.78 -0.50
N THR A 233 4.44 6.74 0.02
CA THR A 233 5.13 6.56 1.31
C THR A 233 4.19 6.39 2.49
N VAL A 234 2.94 6.85 2.40
CA VAL A 234 1.91 6.62 3.43
C VAL A 234 1.67 5.14 3.68
N TYR A 235 1.83 4.31 2.65
CA TYR A 235 1.69 2.84 2.72
C TYR A 235 3.05 2.15 2.83
N CYS A 236 3.97 2.51 1.93
CA CYS A 236 5.26 1.83 1.75
C CYS A 236 6.34 2.27 2.76
N GLY A 237 6.13 3.40 3.45
CA GLY A 237 7.15 4.02 4.27
C GLY A 237 8.17 4.80 3.43
N ARG A 238 9.30 5.15 4.03
CA ARG A 238 10.36 5.89 3.34
C ARG A 238 10.91 5.10 2.16
N MET A 239 11.13 5.79 1.03
CA MET A 239 11.69 5.20 -0.19
C MET A 239 12.80 6.06 -0.75
N ILE A 240 13.66 5.45 -1.57
CA ILE A 240 14.62 6.13 -2.43
C ILE A 240 14.05 6.12 -3.84
N VAL A 241 14.11 7.26 -4.52
CA VAL A 241 13.80 7.38 -5.95
C VAL A 241 15.11 7.68 -6.66
N HIS A 242 15.57 6.75 -7.47
CA HIS A 242 16.72 6.90 -8.35
C HIS A 242 16.27 7.59 -9.63
N ILE A 243 16.92 8.68 -9.99
CA ILE A 243 16.62 9.47 -11.18
C ILE A 243 17.78 9.27 -12.15
N ILE A 244 17.48 8.66 -13.29
CA ILE A 244 18.50 8.27 -14.28
C ILE A 244 18.33 9.11 -15.55
N PRO A 245 19.36 9.84 -16.02
CA PRO A 245 19.33 10.53 -17.29
C PRO A 245 19.25 9.52 -18.43
N PHE A 246 18.31 9.73 -19.35
CA PHE A 246 17.99 8.75 -20.37
C PHE A 246 18.02 9.31 -21.81
N THR A 247 18.24 10.61 -21.97
CA THR A 247 18.20 11.34 -23.25
C THR A 247 19.14 10.72 -24.27
N GLU A 248 20.41 10.52 -23.93
CA GLU A 248 21.42 10.01 -24.85
C GLU A 248 21.09 8.62 -25.39
N ILE A 249 20.58 7.74 -24.52
CA ILE A 249 20.11 6.40 -24.93
C ILE A 249 18.98 6.53 -25.97
N GLN A 250 18.02 7.42 -25.75
CA GLN A 250 16.92 7.60 -26.69
C GLN A 250 17.38 8.19 -28.03
N GLU A 251 18.29 9.16 -28.00
CA GLU A 251 18.84 9.77 -29.21
C GLU A 251 19.67 8.76 -30.03
N GLU A 252 20.48 7.92 -29.35
CA GLU A 252 21.25 6.87 -30.01
C GLU A 252 20.33 5.80 -30.63
N ILE A 253 19.30 5.35 -29.93
CA ILE A 253 18.31 4.40 -30.48
C ILE A 253 17.64 5.01 -31.71
N ARG A 254 17.20 6.28 -31.64
CA ARG A 254 16.55 6.98 -32.74
C ARG A 254 17.48 7.15 -33.94
N ARG A 255 18.77 7.36 -33.70
CA ARG A 255 19.79 7.58 -34.77
C ARG A 255 20.17 6.31 -35.50
N GLN A 256 20.24 5.17 -34.79
CA GLN A 256 20.91 3.97 -35.29
C GLN A 256 19.96 2.77 -35.47
N CYS A 257 18.82 2.73 -34.79
CA CYS A 257 17.94 1.57 -34.82
C CYS A 257 16.70 1.80 -35.70
N PRO A 258 16.07 0.74 -36.24
CA PRO A 258 14.80 0.84 -36.94
C PRO A 258 13.70 1.43 -36.06
N GLU A 259 12.91 2.37 -36.60
CA GLU A 259 11.85 3.08 -35.86
C GLU A 259 10.84 2.13 -35.19
N GLU A 260 10.47 1.05 -35.85
CA GLU A 260 9.51 0.06 -35.35
C GLU A 260 9.92 -0.62 -34.04
N TYR A 261 11.26 -0.75 -33.79
CA TYR A 261 11.81 -1.36 -32.59
C TYR A 261 12.20 -0.33 -31.51
N PHE A 262 12.06 0.96 -31.78
CA PHE A 262 12.47 2.02 -30.85
C PHE A 262 12.00 1.76 -29.42
N THR A 263 10.67 1.59 -29.22
CA THR A 263 10.09 1.39 -27.88
C THR A 263 10.60 0.11 -27.21
N LEU A 264 10.82 -0.96 -27.97
CA LEU A 264 11.31 -2.23 -27.42
C LEU A 264 12.75 -2.11 -26.92
N ILE A 265 13.65 -1.55 -27.75
CA ILE A 265 15.07 -1.36 -27.41
C ILE A 265 15.19 -0.37 -26.24
N MET A 266 14.44 0.73 -26.26
CA MET A 266 14.34 1.69 -25.17
C MET A 266 13.98 0.98 -23.84
N ARG A 267 12.95 0.15 -23.82
CA ARG A 267 12.52 -0.59 -22.64
C ARG A 267 13.55 -1.62 -22.20
N ARG A 268 14.25 -2.28 -23.11
CA ARG A 268 15.38 -3.17 -22.80
C ARG A 268 16.49 -2.41 -22.07
N CYS A 269 16.84 -1.20 -22.49
CA CYS A 269 17.81 -0.34 -21.78
C CYS A 269 17.29 0.04 -20.37
N MET A 270 16.01 0.39 -20.24
CA MET A 270 15.40 0.68 -18.93
C MET A 270 15.49 -0.52 -17.98
N MET A 271 15.24 -1.73 -18.47
CA MET A 271 15.35 -2.96 -17.66
C MET A 271 16.78 -3.23 -17.21
N ARG A 272 17.79 -3.03 -18.07
CA ARG A 272 19.22 -3.15 -17.71
C ARG A 272 19.61 -2.14 -16.61
N LEU A 273 19.19 -0.89 -16.76
CA LEU A 273 19.43 0.15 -15.75
C LEU A 273 18.73 -0.15 -14.42
N ALA A 274 17.48 -0.58 -14.48
CA ALA A 274 16.74 -0.98 -13.28
C ALA A 274 17.38 -2.19 -12.57
N GLU A 275 17.89 -3.19 -13.33
CA GLU A 275 18.64 -4.30 -12.74
C GLU A 275 19.96 -3.83 -12.11
N ALA A 276 20.68 -2.91 -12.73
CA ALA A 276 21.92 -2.34 -12.14
C ALA A 276 21.63 -1.65 -10.81
N VAL A 277 20.55 -0.86 -10.72
CA VAL A 277 20.08 -0.26 -9.45
C VAL A 277 19.68 -1.34 -8.47
N ALA A 278 18.94 -2.36 -8.91
CA ALA A 278 18.53 -3.46 -8.04
C ALA A 278 19.72 -4.20 -7.41
N ARG A 279 20.78 -4.42 -8.17
CA ARG A 279 22.01 -5.04 -7.66
C ARG A 279 22.69 -4.15 -6.62
N LYS A 280 22.79 -2.82 -6.84
CA LYS A 280 23.34 -1.86 -5.88
C LYS A 280 22.54 -1.81 -4.58
N SER A 281 21.20 -1.91 -4.65
CA SER A 281 20.29 -1.82 -3.50
C SER A 281 19.96 -3.18 -2.88
N HIS A 282 20.62 -4.26 -3.32
CA HIS A 282 20.35 -5.64 -2.89
C HIS A 282 18.88 -6.05 -3.07
N ALA A 283 18.21 -5.55 -4.10
CA ALA A 283 16.88 -5.97 -4.48
C ALA A 283 16.94 -7.26 -5.33
N SER A 284 15.92 -8.10 -5.21
CA SER A 284 15.87 -9.42 -5.83
C SER A 284 14.80 -9.53 -6.93
N ALA A 285 14.12 -8.45 -7.25
CA ALA A 285 13.09 -8.40 -8.29
C ALA A 285 12.95 -6.98 -8.86
N LEU A 286 12.39 -6.90 -10.08
CA LEU A 286 11.92 -5.66 -10.69
C LEU A 286 10.38 -5.63 -10.67
N VAL A 287 9.80 -4.43 -10.64
CA VAL A 287 8.33 -4.24 -10.70
C VAL A 287 8.01 -3.28 -11.83
N THR A 288 7.05 -3.64 -12.68
CA THR A 288 6.56 -2.78 -13.76
C THR A 288 5.04 -2.64 -13.70
N GLY A 289 4.53 -1.54 -14.26
CA GLY A 289 3.08 -1.25 -14.36
C GLY A 289 2.44 -1.76 -15.64
N GLU A 290 2.97 -2.81 -16.26
CA GLU A 290 2.48 -3.33 -17.54
C GLU A 290 1.16 -4.09 -17.38
N SER A 291 0.21 -3.85 -18.33
CA SER A 291 -1.04 -4.58 -18.50
C SER A 291 -1.18 -5.02 -19.95
N LEU A 292 -1.58 -6.29 -20.18
CA LEU A 292 -1.67 -6.85 -21.53
C LEU A 292 -2.67 -6.09 -22.40
N GLY A 293 -2.24 -5.76 -23.63
CA GLY A 293 -3.10 -5.15 -24.63
C GLY A 293 -3.40 -3.66 -24.42
N GLN A 294 -2.84 -3.02 -23.40
CA GLN A 294 -3.10 -1.61 -23.13
C GLN A 294 -2.42 -0.69 -24.15
N VAL A 295 -1.20 -1.02 -24.57
CA VAL A 295 -0.44 -0.34 -25.63
C VAL A 295 0.31 -1.34 -26.50
N ALA A 296 0.77 -0.91 -27.67
CA ALA A 296 1.43 -1.77 -28.67
C ALA A 296 2.66 -2.54 -28.13
N SER A 297 3.40 -1.98 -27.17
CA SER A 297 4.55 -2.61 -26.51
C SER A 297 4.19 -3.57 -25.38
N GLN A 298 2.90 -3.76 -25.07
CA GLN A 298 2.42 -4.63 -24.00
C GLN A 298 1.71 -5.87 -24.53
N THR A 299 2.23 -6.46 -25.59
CA THR A 299 1.84 -7.79 -26.07
C THR A 299 2.70 -8.86 -25.41
N ILE A 300 2.25 -10.12 -25.35
CA ILE A 300 3.02 -11.24 -24.74
C ILE A 300 4.43 -11.33 -25.36
N LYS A 301 4.52 -11.20 -26.72
CA LYS A 301 5.81 -11.24 -27.40
C LYS A 301 6.70 -10.05 -27.06
N ALA A 302 6.15 -8.83 -27.02
CA ALA A 302 6.89 -7.62 -26.66
C ALA A 302 7.40 -7.68 -25.20
N LEU A 303 6.58 -8.18 -24.27
CA LEU A 303 6.99 -8.39 -22.88
C LEU A 303 8.15 -9.40 -22.76
N GLY A 304 8.10 -10.52 -23.49
CA GLY A 304 9.20 -11.49 -23.54
C GLY A 304 10.51 -10.86 -24.05
N VAL A 305 10.44 -10.08 -25.14
CA VAL A 305 11.59 -9.38 -25.69
C VAL A 305 12.17 -8.37 -24.70
N THR A 306 11.36 -7.63 -23.97
CA THR A 306 11.85 -6.64 -22.98
C THR A 306 12.40 -7.29 -21.71
N GLU A 307 11.89 -8.45 -21.31
CA GLU A 307 12.35 -9.19 -20.12
C GLU A 307 13.66 -9.96 -20.35
N ASP A 308 13.97 -10.34 -21.60
CA ASP A 308 15.13 -11.16 -21.97
C ASP A 308 16.49 -10.59 -21.47
N VAL A 309 16.57 -9.29 -21.24
CA VAL A 309 17.81 -8.61 -20.80
C VAL A 309 18.06 -8.64 -19.30
N THR A 310 17.12 -9.13 -18.49
CA THR A 310 17.25 -9.21 -17.03
C THR A 310 17.22 -10.66 -16.56
N LYS A 311 18.01 -10.94 -15.50
CA LYS A 311 17.99 -12.23 -14.81
C LYS A 311 17.13 -12.19 -13.54
N LEU A 312 16.65 -11.01 -13.14
CA LEU A 312 15.78 -10.84 -12.00
C LEU A 312 14.31 -11.13 -12.40
N PRO A 313 13.52 -11.73 -11.53
CA PRO A 313 12.09 -11.87 -11.77
C PRO A 313 11.45 -10.48 -11.95
N VAL A 314 10.62 -10.35 -13.00
CA VAL A 314 9.87 -9.13 -13.30
C VAL A 314 8.43 -9.32 -12.84
N LEU A 315 8.05 -8.62 -11.79
CA LEU A 315 6.73 -8.67 -11.19
C LEU A 315 5.80 -7.68 -11.90
N ARG A 316 4.71 -8.20 -12.47
CA ARG A 316 3.71 -7.44 -13.22
C ARG A 316 2.33 -7.58 -12.57
N PRO A 317 2.07 -6.91 -11.44
CA PRO A 317 0.81 -7.11 -10.69
C PRO A 317 -0.44 -6.70 -11.47
N LEU A 318 -0.30 -5.85 -12.50
CA LEU A 318 -1.40 -5.36 -13.31
C LEU A 318 -1.61 -6.16 -14.61
N ILE A 319 -0.87 -7.23 -14.85
CA ILE A 319 -0.82 -7.89 -16.17
C ILE A 319 -2.18 -8.32 -16.71
N GLY A 320 -3.11 -8.70 -15.87
CA GLY A 320 -4.48 -9.10 -16.21
C GLY A 320 -5.56 -8.15 -15.69
N THR A 321 -5.18 -6.93 -15.25
CA THR A 321 -6.10 -5.95 -14.65
C THR A 321 -6.55 -4.95 -15.71
N ASP A 322 -7.86 -4.70 -15.80
CA ASP A 322 -8.39 -3.70 -16.72
C ASP A 322 -8.19 -2.25 -16.23
N LYS A 323 -8.34 -1.29 -17.14
CA LYS A 323 -8.08 0.13 -16.85
C LYS A 323 -9.03 0.72 -15.82
N VAL A 324 -10.29 0.27 -15.78
CA VAL A 324 -11.30 0.77 -14.82
C VAL A 324 -10.91 0.36 -13.39
N GLU A 325 -10.44 -0.86 -13.24
CA GLU A 325 -9.99 -1.37 -11.94
C GLU A 325 -8.72 -0.67 -11.45
N ILE A 326 -7.76 -0.40 -12.36
CA ILE A 326 -6.55 0.38 -12.05
C ILE A 326 -6.92 1.80 -11.61
N ILE A 327 -7.85 2.47 -12.31
CA ILE A 327 -8.33 3.81 -11.94
C ILE A 327 -8.98 3.79 -10.56
N ARG A 328 -9.80 2.77 -10.25
CA ARG A 328 -10.41 2.63 -8.92
C ARG A 328 -9.34 2.54 -7.83
N MET A 329 -8.35 1.67 -8.02
CA MET A 329 -7.23 1.55 -7.07
C MET A 329 -6.41 2.83 -6.95
N ALA A 330 -6.14 3.52 -8.06
CA ALA A 330 -5.42 4.80 -8.04
C ALA A 330 -6.14 5.88 -7.19
N ARG A 331 -7.48 5.92 -7.27
CA ARG A 331 -8.31 6.80 -6.43
C ARG A 331 -8.25 6.38 -4.95
N GLU A 332 -8.38 5.09 -4.67
CA GLU A 332 -8.32 4.55 -3.28
C GLU A 332 -6.99 4.87 -2.60
N ILE A 333 -5.87 4.81 -3.33
CA ILE A 333 -4.54 5.12 -2.77
C ILE A 333 -4.14 6.59 -2.90
N GLY A 334 -4.99 7.44 -3.50
CA GLY A 334 -4.80 8.88 -3.59
C GLY A 334 -3.79 9.33 -4.66
N THR A 335 -3.43 8.48 -5.63
CA THR A 335 -2.46 8.83 -6.71
C THR A 335 -3.12 9.33 -7.98
N TYR A 336 -4.44 9.17 -8.12
CA TYR A 336 -5.17 9.46 -9.36
C TYR A 336 -5.00 10.89 -9.83
N GLU A 337 -5.29 11.88 -8.96
CA GLU A 337 -5.29 13.30 -9.34
C GLU A 337 -3.90 13.78 -9.79
N THR A 338 -2.84 13.30 -9.14
CA THR A 338 -1.46 13.59 -9.56
C THR A 338 -1.12 12.89 -10.87
N SER A 339 -1.55 11.63 -11.06
CA SER A 339 -1.23 10.86 -12.27
C SER A 339 -1.83 11.43 -13.55
N ILE A 340 -2.97 12.13 -13.49
CA ILE A 340 -3.64 12.72 -14.65
C ILE A 340 -3.12 14.12 -15.03
N LEU A 341 -2.17 14.68 -14.29
CA LEU A 341 -1.55 15.95 -14.66
C LEU A 341 -0.87 15.86 -16.03
N PRO A 342 -0.97 16.90 -16.89
CA PRO A 342 -0.58 16.84 -18.30
C PRO A 342 0.93 17.02 -18.51
N TYR A 343 1.76 16.28 -17.76
CA TYR A 343 3.22 16.28 -17.92
C TYR A 343 3.66 14.92 -18.45
N GLU A 344 4.33 14.94 -19.61
CA GLU A 344 4.72 13.76 -20.34
C GLU A 344 5.96 13.07 -19.75
N ASP A 345 5.94 11.74 -19.75
CA ASP A 345 7.06 10.90 -19.38
C ASP A 345 8.07 10.70 -20.53
N CYS A 346 9.27 10.28 -20.22
CA CYS A 346 10.30 9.97 -21.21
C CYS A 346 9.85 8.94 -22.26
N CYS A 347 8.95 8.02 -21.92
CA CYS A 347 8.47 6.98 -22.84
C CYS A 347 7.62 7.51 -24.01
N THR A 348 7.10 8.73 -23.94
CA THR A 348 6.24 9.33 -24.98
C THR A 348 6.98 10.26 -25.91
N VAL A 349 8.22 10.64 -25.59
CA VAL A 349 9.02 11.62 -26.30
C VAL A 349 9.27 11.23 -27.77
N PHE A 350 9.58 9.97 -28.03
CA PHE A 350 9.90 9.46 -29.38
C PHE A 350 9.02 8.23 -29.68
N THR A 351 7.72 8.45 -29.84
CA THR A 351 6.79 7.36 -30.15
C THR A 351 6.87 6.98 -31.64
N PRO A 352 7.14 5.71 -32.00
CA PRO A 352 7.16 5.26 -33.39
C PRO A 352 5.77 5.33 -34.02
N ARG A 353 5.71 5.64 -35.31
CA ARG A 353 4.43 5.66 -36.08
C ARG A 353 3.84 4.26 -36.22
N HIS A 354 4.68 3.26 -36.41
CA HIS A 354 4.30 1.86 -36.64
C HIS A 354 5.10 0.92 -35.71
N PRO A 355 4.74 0.83 -34.42
CA PRO A 355 5.48 -0.01 -33.48
C PRO A 355 5.27 -1.50 -33.78
N ALA A 356 6.31 -2.30 -33.64
CA ALA A 356 6.24 -3.76 -33.78
C ALA A 356 5.43 -4.38 -32.63
N THR A 357 4.22 -4.89 -32.94
CA THR A 357 3.32 -5.55 -31.96
C THR A 357 3.58 -7.03 -31.82
N ARG A 358 4.28 -7.66 -32.77
CA ARG A 358 4.65 -9.08 -32.78
C ARG A 358 6.16 -9.24 -33.04
N PRO A 359 7.02 -8.65 -32.20
CA PRO A 359 8.46 -8.70 -32.43
C PRO A 359 8.99 -10.14 -32.33
N VAL A 360 10.05 -10.40 -33.11
CA VAL A 360 10.89 -11.59 -32.98
C VAL A 360 12.12 -11.16 -32.18
N LEU A 361 12.51 -11.92 -31.18
CA LEU A 361 13.61 -11.55 -30.27
C LEU A 361 14.92 -11.36 -31.03
N GLU A 362 15.25 -12.27 -31.93
CA GLU A 362 16.47 -12.25 -32.74
C GLU A 362 16.60 -10.98 -33.58
N ASP A 363 15.48 -10.51 -34.14
CA ASP A 363 15.46 -9.29 -34.95
C ASP A 363 15.71 -8.05 -34.10
N VAL A 364 15.11 -8.00 -32.90
CA VAL A 364 15.31 -6.89 -31.96
C VAL A 364 16.75 -6.88 -31.42
N VAL A 365 17.29 -8.03 -31.08
CA VAL A 365 18.70 -8.16 -30.62
C VAL A 365 19.66 -7.73 -31.74
N LYS A 366 19.39 -8.13 -32.99
CA LYS A 366 20.19 -7.70 -34.15
C LYS A 366 20.07 -6.18 -34.36
N ALA A 367 18.90 -5.60 -34.23
CA ALA A 367 18.68 -4.16 -34.34
C ALA A 367 19.38 -3.40 -33.22
N GLU A 368 19.43 -3.96 -32.00
CA GLU A 368 20.09 -3.37 -30.83
C GLU A 368 21.63 -3.45 -30.93
N SER A 369 22.16 -4.46 -31.62
CA SER A 369 23.61 -4.75 -31.65
C SER A 369 24.51 -3.65 -32.30
N VAL A 370 23.90 -2.68 -32.95
CA VAL A 370 24.62 -1.51 -33.51
C VAL A 370 24.99 -0.47 -32.43
N LEU A 371 24.37 -0.57 -31.26
CA LEU A 371 24.56 0.33 -30.14
C LEU A 371 25.65 -0.18 -29.18
N ASP A 372 26.44 0.73 -28.63
CA ASP A 372 27.30 0.47 -27.46
C ASP A 372 26.45 0.48 -26.21
N ILE A 373 25.68 -0.60 -25.99
CA ILE A 373 24.74 -0.72 -24.87
C ILE A 373 25.45 -0.60 -23.53
N ASP A 374 26.60 -1.23 -23.37
CA ASP A 374 27.32 -1.25 -22.10
C ASP A 374 27.85 0.15 -21.76
N GLY A 375 28.42 0.87 -22.77
CA GLY A 375 28.87 2.25 -22.60
C GLY A 375 27.69 3.21 -22.28
N LEU A 376 26.57 3.08 -22.98
CA LEU A 376 25.40 3.91 -22.77
C LEU A 376 24.79 3.68 -21.37
N VAL A 377 24.68 2.42 -20.93
CA VAL A 377 24.18 2.07 -19.60
C VAL A 377 25.11 2.56 -18.51
N ALA A 378 26.44 2.37 -18.67
CA ALA A 378 27.43 2.85 -17.71
C ALA A 378 27.36 4.37 -17.53
N LYS A 379 27.31 5.11 -18.63
CA LYS A 379 27.20 6.57 -18.61
C LYS A 379 25.93 7.09 -17.98
N ALA A 380 24.80 6.45 -18.26
CA ALA A 380 23.52 6.80 -17.63
C ALA A 380 23.57 6.57 -16.11
N LEU A 381 24.22 5.51 -15.64
CA LEU A 381 24.41 5.22 -14.21
C LEU A 381 25.40 6.17 -13.53
N GLU A 382 26.40 6.70 -14.24
CA GLU A 382 27.28 7.75 -13.71
C GLU A 382 26.52 9.06 -13.47
N GLY A 383 25.51 9.35 -14.29
CA GLY A 383 24.62 10.52 -14.14
C GLY A 383 23.48 10.31 -13.16
N GLU A 384 23.38 9.13 -12.51
CA GLU A 384 22.32 8.82 -11.55
C GLU A 384 22.35 9.80 -10.36
N THR A 385 21.18 10.34 -10.04
CA THR A 385 20.92 11.06 -8.78
C THR A 385 19.83 10.35 -7.99
N TRP A 386 19.67 10.67 -6.71
CA TRP A 386 18.63 10.06 -5.92
C TRP A 386 17.98 11.04 -4.95
N VAL A 387 16.71 10.81 -4.68
CA VAL A 387 15.90 11.60 -3.72
C VAL A 387 15.28 10.66 -2.71
N ARG A 388 15.40 11.00 -1.41
CA ARG A 388 14.72 10.27 -0.35
C ARG A 388 13.38 10.92 -0.07
N VAL A 389 12.30 10.19 -0.34
CA VAL A 389 10.93 10.61 -0.05
C VAL A 389 10.42 10.02 1.26
N LYS A 390 9.62 10.82 1.98
CA LYS A 390 9.05 10.48 3.31
C LYS A 390 7.56 10.80 3.31
N PRO A 391 6.76 10.16 4.18
CA PRO A 391 5.35 10.51 4.40
C PRO A 391 5.15 11.96 4.80
#